data_6b67545cfd60b2b58dd2663a0a0196fb
#
_entry.id   6b67545cfd60b2b58dd2663a0a0196fb
#
_cell.length_a   1.000
_cell.length_b   1.000
_cell.length_c   1.000
_cell.angle_alpha   90.00
_cell.angle_beta   90.00
_cell.angle_gamma   90.00
#
_symmetry.space_group_name_H-M   'P 1'
#
loop_
_entity.id
_entity.type
_entity.pdbx_description
1 polymer ?
#
loop_
_entity_poly.entity_id
_entity_poly.type
_entity_poly.pdbx_seq_one_letter_code
_entity_poly.pdbx_strand_id
1 'polypeptide(L)'
;MGALKNPMGRLPGSERSAGRVREERPKLPKSERLRALLPDIKALVAPRKGILAFGFVLMAINRVSGLVLPASTKFLIDDVIGKRHTDMLLPLLGVVIAATIVQGVTSFSLTQVLSKAAQRLIAELRRKVQAHIGRLPVTFYDANRTGALVSRIMSDVEGVRNLIGTGLVEFAGGLLTAAIALVVLFKISTTMTLLAFTFLVGFGLVLNRAFGTIRSIFRERGKINAEVTGRLMESLGGVRVVKGYHAEEREEKVFASGVQRLLDNVLKTLTSTSVMSLSSTVMLGIVGAVVMYVGTRQIVAGTLTLGGFFTYTLFMGFLVAPIFQIVAIGTQLTEALAGLERTREILSEKPEDADPRRTVTLPEIAGHVLFEDVTFAYEEGKEVLHGCLLYTSPSPRD
;
A
#
# COMPACT_ATOMS: atom_id res chain seq x y z
N MET A 1 -46.09 -34.51 -34.42
CA MET A 1 -45.39 -35.20 -35.49
C MET A 1 -44.36 -34.31 -36.09
N GLY A 2 -43.12 -34.76 -36.13
CA GLY A 2 -42.06 -34.21 -36.96
C GLY A 2 -41.06 -33.25 -36.26
N ALA A 3 -40.11 -33.81 -35.48
CA ALA A 3 -38.95 -33.11 -34.99
C ALA A 3 -38.00 -32.84 -36.17
N LEU A 4 -37.71 -31.54 -36.48
CA LEU A 4 -36.63 -31.14 -37.37
C LEU A 4 -35.34 -31.05 -36.58
N LYS A 5 -34.46 -32.05 -36.71
CA LYS A 5 -33.07 -32.04 -36.32
C LYS A 5 -32.31 -30.99 -37.12
N ASN A 6 -31.67 -30.08 -36.41
CA ASN A 6 -30.78 -29.06 -36.97
C ASN A 6 -29.37 -29.67 -37.17
N PRO A 7 -28.85 -29.78 -38.39
CA PRO A 7 -27.47 -30.16 -38.69
C PRO A 7 -26.63 -28.93 -39.00
N MET A 8 -26.32 -28.07 -38.01
CA MET A 8 -25.21 -27.14 -38.19
C MET A 8 -23.97 -27.78 -37.61
N GLY A 9 -23.18 -28.36 -38.50
CA GLY A 9 -21.83 -28.84 -38.22
C GLY A 9 -20.97 -27.69 -37.65
N ARG A 10 -20.33 -27.97 -36.53
CA ARG A 10 -19.27 -27.11 -35.99
C ARG A 10 -18.17 -26.99 -37.04
N LEU A 11 -17.92 -25.77 -37.48
CA LEU A 11 -16.72 -25.43 -38.28
C LEU A 11 -15.50 -25.68 -37.35
N PRO A 12 -14.53 -26.51 -37.81
CA PRO A 12 -13.25 -26.64 -37.13
C PRO A 12 -12.40 -25.43 -37.45
N GLY A 13 -12.11 -24.59 -36.48
CA GLY A 13 -11.14 -23.49 -36.68
C GLY A 13 -11.45 -22.20 -35.97
N SER A 14 -11.63 -22.22 -34.64
CA SER A 14 -11.36 -21.04 -33.81
C SER A 14 -11.04 -21.43 -32.36
N GLU A 15 -10.20 -22.43 -32.18
CA GLU A 15 -9.42 -22.45 -30.92
C GLU A 15 -8.37 -21.35 -31.05
N ARG A 16 -8.81 -20.11 -30.77
CA ARG A 16 -7.87 -19.04 -30.45
C ARG A 16 -6.99 -19.59 -29.34
N SER A 17 -5.71 -19.73 -29.63
CA SER A 17 -4.63 -19.93 -28.68
C SER A 17 -4.95 -19.13 -27.41
N ALA A 18 -5.59 -19.79 -26.45
CA ALA A 18 -5.64 -19.30 -25.08
C ALA A 18 -4.19 -19.34 -24.62
N GLY A 19 -3.54 -18.15 -24.69
CA GLY A 19 -2.19 -17.98 -24.16
C GLY A 19 -2.13 -18.72 -22.83
N ARG A 20 -1.11 -19.57 -22.67
CA ARG A 20 -0.87 -20.27 -21.40
C ARG A 20 -1.08 -19.29 -20.26
N VAL A 21 -2.22 -19.38 -19.60
CA VAL A 21 -2.44 -18.76 -18.31
C VAL A 21 -1.32 -19.34 -17.45
N ARG A 22 -0.26 -18.54 -17.22
CA ARG A 22 0.83 -18.90 -16.34
C ARG A 22 0.14 -19.31 -15.04
N GLU A 23 0.15 -20.60 -14.71
CA GLU A 23 -0.45 -21.12 -13.47
C GLU A 23 -0.01 -20.19 -12.34
N GLU A 24 -0.96 -19.48 -11.74
CA GLU A 24 -0.67 -18.64 -10.58
C GLU A 24 -0.06 -19.57 -9.54
N ARG A 25 1.25 -19.48 -9.35
CA ARG A 25 1.95 -20.23 -8.31
C ARG A 25 1.16 -20.08 -7.02
N PRO A 26 0.90 -21.16 -6.28
CA PRO A 26 0.09 -21.13 -5.09
C PRO A 26 0.65 -20.04 -4.15
N LYS A 27 -0.20 -19.09 -3.78
CA LYS A 27 0.19 -17.94 -2.96
C LYS A 27 0.67 -18.47 -1.62
N LEU A 28 1.96 -18.43 -1.38
CA LEU A 28 2.60 -18.79 -0.12
C LEU A 28 1.91 -18.08 1.07
N PRO A 29 1.81 -18.70 2.24
CA PRO A 29 1.30 -18.06 3.44
C PRO A 29 2.10 -16.79 3.75
N LYS A 30 1.44 -15.77 4.35
CA LYS A 30 2.03 -14.43 4.56
C LYS A 30 3.39 -14.46 5.28
N SER A 31 3.59 -15.38 6.20
CA SER A 31 4.84 -15.55 6.94
C SER A 31 6.00 -16.02 6.06
N GLU A 32 5.74 -16.95 5.14
CA GLU A 32 6.75 -17.46 4.21
C GLU A 32 7.10 -16.43 3.14
N ARG A 33 6.11 -15.66 2.66
CA ARG A 33 6.35 -14.52 1.76
C ARG A 33 7.27 -13.49 2.37
N LEU A 34 7.00 -13.11 3.62
CA LEU A 34 7.84 -12.14 4.32
C LEU A 34 9.27 -12.65 4.46
N ARG A 35 9.45 -13.94 4.82
CA ARG A 35 10.78 -14.56 4.91
C ARG A 35 11.51 -14.60 3.57
N ALA A 36 10.80 -14.89 2.49
CA ALA A 36 11.37 -14.92 1.14
C ALA A 36 11.81 -13.53 0.63
N LEU A 37 11.13 -12.44 1.08
CA LEU A 37 11.42 -11.08 0.69
C LEU A 37 12.40 -10.35 1.64
N LEU A 38 12.68 -10.93 2.82
CA LEU A 38 13.63 -10.35 3.79
C LEU A 38 15.02 -10.03 3.20
N PRO A 39 15.65 -10.90 2.38
CA PRO A 39 16.96 -10.59 1.78
C PRO A 39 16.85 -9.39 0.83
N ASP A 40 15.78 -9.26 0.05
CA ASP A 40 15.59 -8.14 -0.86
C ASP A 40 15.35 -6.83 -0.10
N ILE A 41 14.52 -6.87 0.94
CA ILE A 41 14.31 -5.74 1.84
C ILE A 41 15.64 -5.34 2.49
N LYS A 42 16.43 -6.31 2.97
CA LYS A 42 17.74 -6.04 3.56
C LYS A 42 18.71 -5.42 2.55
N ALA A 43 18.71 -5.89 1.31
CA ALA A 43 19.54 -5.33 0.24
C ALA A 43 19.17 -3.88 -0.09
N LEU A 44 17.88 -3.53 -0.03
CA LEU A 44 17.37 -2.17 -0.24
C LEU A 44 17.65 -1.23 0.94
N VAL A 45 17.60 -1.76 2.17
CA VAL A 45 17.79 -1.01 3.42
C VAL A 45 19.27 -0.81 3.74
N ALA A 46 20.13 -1.84 3.52
CA ALA A 46 21.53 -1.84 3.94
C ALA A 46 22.34 -0.61 3.48
N PRO A 47 22.23 -0.15 2.21
CA PRO A 47 22.94 1.04 1.76
C PRO A 47 22.46 2.33 2.44
N ARG A 48 21.27 2.32 3.03
CA ARG A 48 20.57 3.50 3.59
C ARG A 48 20.43 3.45 5.11
N LYS A 49 21.08 2.46 5.77
CA LYS A 49 20.98 2.25 7.22
C LYS A 49 21.29 3.50 8.05
N GLY A 50 22.26 4.31 7.63
CA GLY A 50 22.60 5.57 8.31
C GLY A 50 21.48 6.61 8.24
N ILE A 51 20.84 6.76 7.07
CA ILE A 51 19.71 7.69 6.88
C ILE A 51 18.51 7.24 7.71
N LEU A 52 18.23 5.94 7.73
CA LEU A 52 17.13 5.39 8.52
C LEU A 52 17.40 5.52 10.02
N ALA A 53 18.63 5.22 10.50
CA ALA A 53 19.00 5.41 11.89
C ALA A 53 18.86 6.87 12.32
N PHE A 54 19.35 7.80 11.50
CA PHE A 54 19.16 9.25 11.74
C PHE A 54 17.68 9.64 11.75
N GLY A 55 16.89 9.07 10.84
CA GLY A 55 15.44 9.25 10.83
C GLY A 55 14.77 8.73 12.11
N PHE A 56 15.19 7.60 12.66
CA PHE A 56 14.68 7.09 13.95
C PHE A 56 15.06 7.99 15.11
N VAL A 57 16.26 8.57 15.13
CA VAL A 57 16.66 9.54 16.16
C VAL A 57 15.82 10.81 16.08
N LEU A 58 15.68 11.39 14.87
CA LEU A 58 14.81 12.55 14.66
C LEU A 58 13.35 12.27 15.06
N MET A 59 12.84 11.07 14.73
CA MET A 59 11.52 10.64 15.11
C MET A 59 11.37 10.55 16.62
N ALA A 60 12.32 9.96 17.34
CA ALA A 60 12.27 9.88 18.79
C ALA A 60 12.27 11.26 19.43
N ILE A 61 13.13 12.17 18.99
CA ILE A 61 13.16 13.57 19.44
C ILE A 61 11.80 14.26 19.16
N ASN A 62 11.27 14.10 17.95
CA ASN A 62 9.99 14.67 17.55
C ASN A 62 8.84 14.19 18.44
N ARG A 63 8.78 12.88 18.74
CA ARG A 63 7.72 12.30 19.58
C ARG A 63 7.83 12.75 21.04
N VAL A 64 9.03 12.77 21.60
CA VAL A 64 9.26 13.26 22.97
C VAL A 64 8.91 14.75 23.07
N SER A 65 9.37 15.57 22.13
CA SER A 65 9.05 17.01 22.10
C SER A 65 7.55 17.27 21.98
N GLY A 66 6.83 16.46 21.18
CA GLY A 66 5.38 16.58 21.03
C GLY A 66 4.58 16.23 22.29
N LEU A 67 5.16 15.48 23.23
CA LEU A 67 4.53 15.14 24.50
C LEU A 67 4.78 16.18 25.61
N VAL A 68 5.67 17.15 25.40
CA VAL A 68 6.00 18.19 26.39
C VAL A 68 4.79 19.07 26.68
N LEU A 69 4.06 19.51 25.64
CA LEU A 69 2.88 20.36 25.82
C LEU A 69 1.78 19.68 26.68
N PRO A 70 1.31 18.44 26.39
CA PRO A 70 0.37 17.78 27.27
C PRO A 70 0.94 17.47 28.67
N ALA A 71 2.23 17.19 28.80
CA ALA A 71 2.87 16.95 30.07
C ALA A 71 2.95 18.24 30.95
N SER A 72 3.20 19.38 30.30
CA SER A 72 3.28 20.68 30.98
C SER A 72 1.95 21.13 31.61
N THR A 73 0.82 20.61 31.13
CA THR A 73 -0.51 20.94 31.63
C THR A 73 -0.65 20.59 33.13
N LYS A 74 -0.02 19.49 33.56
CA LYS A 74 -0.02 19.14 35.01
C LYS A 74 0.65 20.23 35.83
N PHE A 75 1.84 20.66 35.44
CA PHE A 75 2.60 21.68 36.15
C PHE A 75 1.88 23.03 36.11
N LEU A 76 1.25 23.38 34.98
CA LEU A 76 0.47 24.60 34.87
C LEU A 76 -0.70 24.62 35.87
N ILE A 77 -1.46 23.53 35.95
CA ILE A 77 -2.67 23.49 36.80
C ILE A 77 -2.31 23.31 38.28
N ASP A 78 -1.41 22.38 38.61
CA ASP A 78 -1.13 22.01 39.99
C ASP A 78 -0.18 23.00 40.67
N ASP A 79 0.88 23.47 39.97
CA ASP A 79 1.93 24.29 40.58
C ASP A 79 1.70 25.77 40.33
N VAL A 80 1.45 26.19 39.08
CA VAL A 80 1.30 27.63 38.75
C VAL A 80 -0.04 28.16 39.27
N ILE A 81 -1.15 27.49 38.95
CA ILE A 81 -2.49 27.96 39.32
C ILE A 81 -2.82 27.53 40.75
N GLY A 82 -2.64 26.24 41.08
CA GLY A 82 -3.05 25.66 42.37
C GLY A 82 -2.25 26.21 43.53
N LYS A 83 -0.92 26.33 43.39
CA LYS A 83 -0.02 26.88 44.42
C LYS A 83 0.29 28.36 44.25
N ARG A 84 -0.28 29.04 43.25
CA ARG A 84 -0.07 30.47 42.89
C ARG A 84 1.41 30.83 42.65
N HIS A 85 2.22 29.89 42.16
CA HIS A 85 3.62 30.11 41.79
C HIS A 85 3.71 30.74 40.38
N THR A 86 3.33 32.00 40.25
CA THR A 86 3.32 32.72 38.93
C THR A 86 4.70 32.94 38.36
N ASP A 87 5.75 32.88 39.15
CA ASP A 87 7.17 32.93 38.77
C ASP A 87 7.57 31.74 37.86
N MET A 88 6.90 30.59 38.03
CA MET A 88 7.15 29.40 37.15
C MET A 88 6.46 29.48 35.81
N LEU A 89 5.57 30.44 35.56
CA LEU A 89 4.82 30.54 34.30
C LEU A 89 5.73 30.83 33.09
N LEU A 90 6.62 31.81 33.21
CA LEU A 90 7.55 32.18 32.15
C LEU A 90 8.53 31.04 31.76
N PRO A 91 9.20 30.38 32.71
CA PRO A 91 10.02 29.21 32.43
C PRO A 91 9.23 28.07 31.77
N LEU A 92 8.02 27.76 32.27
CA LEU A 92 7.17 26.72 31.71
C LEU A 92 6.79 27.02 30.26
N LEU A 93 6.39 28.27 29.97
CA LEU A 93 6.10 28.75 28.60
C LEU A 93 7.33 28.63 27.71
N GLY A 94 8.50 29.02 28.21
CA GLY A 94 9.77 28.90 27.49
C GLY A 94 10.08 27.46 27.08
N VAL A 95 9.90 26.49 27.99
CA VAL A 95 10.09 25.06 27.73
C VAL A 95 9.10 24.56 26.68
N VAL A 96 7.83 24.94 26.75
CA VAL A 96 6.80 24.55 25.78
C VAL A 96 7.11 25.10 24.40
N ILE A 97 7.49 26.38 24.31
CA ILE A 97 7.85 27.01 23.02
C ILE A 97 9.10 26.34 22.43
N ALA A 98 10.14 26.14 23.24
CA ALA A 98 11.37 25.46 22.80
C ALA A 98 11.07 24.03 22.30
N ALA A 99 10.27 23.26 23.03
CA ALA A 99 9.87 21.92 22.63
C ALA A 99 9.05 21.93 21.32
N THR A 100 8.15 22.91 21.16
CA THR A 100 7.35 23.07 19.94
C THR A 100 8.23 23.42 18.72
N ILE A 101 9.22 24.28 18.90
CA ILE A 101 10.19 24.61 17.84
C ILE A 101 11.01 23.37 17.49
N VAL A 102 11.52 22.65 18.47
CA VAL A 102 12.26 21.37 18.25
C VAL A 102 11.38 20.36 17.54
N GLN A 103 10.11 20.22 17.92
CA GLN A 103 9.15 19.34 17.25
C GLN A 103 8.93 19.77 15.78
N GLY A 104 8.77 21.05 15.51
CA GLY A 104 8.59 21.58 14.14
C GLY A 104 9.81 21.32 13.28
N VAL A 105 11.01 21.66 13.77
CA VAL A 105 12.28 21.46 13.06
C VAL A 105 12.54 19.97 12.81
N THR A 106 12.36 19.13 13.80
CA THR A 106 12.55 17.68 13.66
C THR A 106 11.52 17.04 12.73
N SER A 107 10.25 17.49 12.76
CA SER A 107 9.20 17.03 11.84
C SER A 107 9.55 17.40 10.39
N PHE A 108 9.95 18.63 10.15
CA PHE A 108 10.40 19.08 8.83
C PHE A 108 11.61 18.27 8.34
N SER A 109 12.64 18.15 9.20
CA SER A 109 13.88 17.42 8.87
C SER A 109 13.60 15.95 8.58
N LEU A 110 12.76 15.29 9.41
CA LEU A 110 12.34 13.90 9.26
C LEU A 110 11.66 13.69 7.90
N THR A 111 10.67 14.54 7.57
CA THR A 111 9.95 14.47 6.30
C THR A 111 10.91 14.66 5.11
N GLN A 112 11.80 15.66 5.15
CA GLN A 112 12.76 15.91 4.08
C GLN A 112 13.74 14.75 3.90
N VAL A 113 14.34 14.26 4.98
CA VAL A 113 15.34 13.20 4.92
C VAL A 113 14.73 11.90 4.41
N LEU A 114 13.64 11.45 5.00
CA LEU A 114 13.02 10.16 4.66
C LEU A 114 12.31 10.20 3.31
N SER A 115 11.54 11.24 3.02
CA SER A 115 10.83 11.33 1.73
C SER A 115 11.80 11.44 0.57
N LYS A 116 12.87 12.23 0.69
CA LYS A 116 13.90 12.32 -0.35
C LYS A 116 14.63 10.98 -0.53
N ALA A 117 14.97 10.28 0.55
CA ALA A 117 15.61 8.97 0.48
C ALA A 117 14.70 7.94 -0.18
N ALA A 118 13.41 7.93 0.16
CA ALA A 118 12.41 7.05 -0.44
C ALA A 118 12.22 7.34 -1.94
N GLN A 119 12.08 8.62 -2.32
CA GLN A 119 11.91 9.01 -3.72
C GLN A 119 13.15 8.68 -4.58
N ARG A 120 14.36 8.83 -4.04
CA ARG A 120 15.59 8.40 -4.73
C ARG A 120 15.60 6.89 -4.95
N LEU A 121 15.22 6.11 -3.94
CA LEU A 121 15.10 4.66 -4.06
C LEU A 121 14.09 4.26 -5.14
N ILE A 122 12.91 4.88 -5.17
CA ILE A 122 11.90 4.62 -6.20
C ILE A 122 12.47 4.93 -7.59
N ALA A 123 13.13 6.07 -7.76
CA ALA A 123 13.74 6.45 -9.04
C ALA A 123 14.84 5.44 -9.47
N GLU A 124 15.66 4.94 -8.55
CA GLU A 124 16.65 3.90 -8.81
C GLU A 124 16.00 2.57 -9.23
N LEU A 125 14.96 2.15 -8.48
CA LEU A 125 14.23 0.91 -8.79
C LEU A 125 13.53 1.00 -10.14
N ARG A 126 12.84 2.11 -10.43
CA ARG A 126 12.19 2.32 -11.73
C ARG A 126 13.18 2.22 -12.88
N ARG A 127 14.34 2.89 -12.77
CA ARG A 127 15.41 2.79 -13.78
C ARG A 127 15.93 1.36 -13.92
N LYS A 128 16.18 0.68 -12.79
CA LYS A 128 16.66 -0.72 -12.80
C LYS A 128 15.66 -1.67 -13.46
N VAL A 129 14.38 -1.55 -13.10
CA VAL A 129 13.31 -2.40 -13.66
C VAL A 129 13.12 -2.11 -15.15
N GLN A 130 13.08 -0.83 -15.55
CA GLN A 130 12.94 -0.45 -16.96
C GLN A 130 14.11 -0.92 -17.81
N ALA A 131 15.36 -0.73 -17.34
CA ALA A 131 16.55 -1.18 -18.04
C ALA A 131 16.59 -2.72 -18.17
N HIS A 132 16.10 -3.44 -17.14
CA HIS A 132 16.03 -4.89 -17.18
C HIS A 132 14.94 -5.37 -18.16
N ILE A 133 13.74 -4.76 -18.10
CA ILE A 133 12.65 -5.06 -19.04
C ILE A 133 13.14 -4.86 -20.47
N GLY A 134 13.84 -3.77 -20.79
CA GLY A 134 14.34 -3.48 -22.15
C GLY A 134 15.33 -4.51 -22.70
N ARG A 135 15.84 -5.44 -21.85
CA ARG A 135 16.75 -6.53 -22.26
C ARG A 135 16.06 -7.90 -22.29
N LEU A 136 14.76 -7.98 -21.98
CA LEU A 136 14.03 -9.24 -22.03
C LEU A 136 13.70 -9.64 -23.46
N PRO A 137 13.60 -10.96 -23.75
CA PRO A 137 13.30 -11.45 -25.09
C PRO A 137 11.90 -11.05 -25.55
N VAL A 138 11.69 -10.95 -26.86
CA VAL A 138 10.41 -10.55 -27.48
C VAL A 138 9.26 -11.44 -27.01
N THR A 139 9.49 -12.74 -26.81
CA THR A 139 8.49 -13.69 -26.29
C THR A 139 7.91 -13.27 -24.92
N PHE A 140 8.68 -12.54 -24.12
CA PHE A 140 8.18 -12.00 -22.84
C PHE A 140 7.13 -10.90 -23.09
N TYR A 141 7.32 -10.06 -24.10
CA TYR A 141 6.36 -8.99 -24.46
C TYR A 141 5.08 -9.55 -25.07
N ASP A 142 5.19 -10.61 -25.86
CA ASP A 142 4.03 -11.30 -26.44
C ASP A 142 3.15 -11.94 -25.35
N ALA A 143 3.79 -12.44 -24.28
CA ALA A 143 3.11 -13.05 -23.15
C ALA A 143 2.56 -12.02 -22.13
N ASN A 144 2.97 -10.75 -22.18
CA ASN A 144 2.62 -9.74 -21.19
C ASN A 144 2.02 -8.49 -21.85
N ARG A 145 0.86 -8.05 -21.37
CA ARG A 145 0.23 -6.82 -21.86
C ARG A 145 1.07 -5.61 -21.48
N THR A 146 1.33 -4.71 -22.42
CA THR A 146 2.10 -3.46 -22.20
C THR A 146 1.60 -2.66 -21.00
N GLY A 147 0.28 -2.51 -20.83
CA GLY A 147 -0.29 -1.82 -19.67
C GLY A 147 0.05 -2.46 -18.33
N ALA A 148 0.18 -3.80 -18.28
CA ALA A 148 0.62 -4.50 -17.07
C ALA A 148 2.10 -4.20 -16.76
N LEU A 149 2.97 -4.14 -17.77
CA LEU A 149 4.37 -3.79 -17.59
C LEU A 149 4.55 -2.35 -17.11
N VAL A 150 3.79 -1.40 -17.68
CA VAL A 150 3.77 -0.01 -17.23
C VAL A 150 3.32 0.08 -15.76
N SER A 151 2.26 -0.63 -15.38
CA SER A 151 1.80 -0.67 -13.99
C SER A 151 2.86 -1.24 -13.05
N ARG A 152 3.61 -2.26 -13.46
CA ARG A 152 4.69 -2.85 -12.67
C ARG A 152 5.85 -1.87 -12.44
N ILE A 153 6.24 -1.09 -13.47
CA ILE A 153 7.30 -0.08 -13.35
C ILE A 153 6.85 1.09 -12.47
N MET A 154 5.63 1.56 -12.64
CA MET A 154 5.16 2.79 -12.01
C MET A 154 4.53 2.55 -10.64
N SER A 155 3.56 1.65 -10.54
CA SER A 155 2.74 1.48 -9.33
C SER A 155 3.34 0.48 -8.34
N ASP A 156 3.87 -0.67 -8.80
CA ASP A 156 4.40 -1.69 -7.90
C ASP A 156 5.68 -1.21 -7.20
N VAL A 157 6.53 -0.47 -7.91
CA VAL A 157 7.74 0.14 -7.34
C VAL A 157 7.37 1.23 -6.33
N GLU A 158 6.30 2.01 -6.56
CA GLU A 158 5.82 3.04 -5.62
C GLU A 158 5.44 2.44 -4.25
N GLY A 159 4.87 1.23 -4.24
CA GLY A 159 4.53 0.50 -3.01
C GLY A 159 5.72 0.33 -2.05
N VAL A 160 6.94 0.20 -2.56
CA VAL A 160 8.17 0.05 -1.76
C VAL A 160 8.46 1.28 -0.87
N ARG A 161 7.94 2.47 -1.23
CA ARG A 161 8.05 3.69 -0.42
C ARG A 161 7.54 3.49 1.00
N ASN A 162 6.42 2.79 1.16
CA ASN A 162 5.80 2.57 2.46
C ASN A 162 6.58 1.61 3.35
N LEU A 163 7.39 0.72 2.74
CA LEU A 163 8.27 -0.20 3.47
C LEU A 163 9.51 0.48 4.04
N ILE A 164 10.12 1.43 3.30
CA ILE A 164 11.47 1.94 3.59
C ILE A 164 11.43 3.44 3.95
N GLY A 165 10.34 4.14 3.63
CA GLY A 165 10.19 5.57 3.85
C GLY A 165 9.42 5.91 5.12
N THR A 166 8.46 6.81 4.96
CA THR A 166 7.67 7.38 6.05
C THR A 166 6.82 6.34 6.80
N GLY A 167 6.32 5.31 6.12
CA GLY A 167 5.39 4.35 6.73
C GLY A 167 5.99 3.58 7.92
N LEU A 168 7.21 3.02 7.78
CA LEU A 168 7.88 2.29 8.86
C LEU A 168 8.21 3.21 10.04
N VAL A 169 8.67 4.43 9.74
CA VAL A 169 9.06 5.41 10.78
C VAL A 169 7.82 5.96 11.49
N GLU A 170 6.73 6.24 10.79
CA GLU A 170 5.46 6.64 11.39
C GLU A 170 4.88 5.53 12.28
N PHE A 171 4.98 4.28 11.85
CA PHE A 171 4.57 3.13 12.66
C PHE A 171 5.39 3.01 13.94
N ALA A 172 6.72 3.03 13.82
CA ALA A 172 7.60 2.98 14.98
C ALA A 172 7.39 4.19 15.90
N GLY A 173 7.18 5.38 15.33
CA GLY A 173 6.85 6.60 16.06
C GLY A 173 5.52 6.51 16.79
N GLY A 174 4.50 5.96 16.15
CA GLY A 174 3.20 5.69 16.79
C GLY A 174 3.32 4.74 17.98
N LEU A 175 4.06 3.63 17.81
CA LEU A 175 4.32 2.68 18.88
C LEU A 175 5.11 3.31 20.04
N LEU A 176 6.13 4.10 19.72
CA LEU A 176 6.91 4.82 20.74
C LEU A 176 6.03 5.81 21.51
N THR A 177 5.21 6.58 20.81
CA THR A 177 4.27 7.52 21.44
C THR A 177 3.27 6.78 22.34
N ALA A 178 2.69 5.67 21.87
CA ALA A 178 1.77 4.85 22.65
C ALA A 178 2.46 4.26 23.90
N ALA A 179 3.70 3.78 23.75
CA ALA A 179 4.46 3.24 24.89
C ALA A 179 4.75 4.31 25.94
N ILE A 180 5.21 5.50 25.52
CA ILE A 180 5.46 6.62 26.44
C ILE A 180 4.14 7.06 27.09
N ALA A 181 3.08 7.23 26.32
CA ALA A 181 1.77 7.60 26.83
C ALA A 181 1.27 6.58 27.87
N LEU A 182 1.38 5.29 27.57
CA LEU A 182 0.98 4.22 28.49
C LEU A 182 1.75 4.26 29.81
N VAL A 183 3.07 4.46 29.76
CA VAL A 183 3.91 4.61 30.95
C VAL A 183 3.47 5.82 31.78
N VAL A 184 3.21 6.96 31.13
CA VAL A 184 2.75 8.18 31.81
C VAL A 184 1.36 7.96 32.45
N LEU A 185 0.43 7.36 31.73
CA LEU A 185 -0.92 7.05 32.23
C LEU A 185 -0.88 6.13 33.45
N PHE A 186 -0.04 5.07 33.42
CA PHE A 186 0.15 4.20 34.59
C PHE A 186 0.75 4.92 35.79
N LYS A 187 1.66 5.87 35.58
CA LYS A 187 2.22 6.69 36.66
C LYS A 187 1.22 7.67 37.27
N ILE A 188 0.26 8.15 36.47
CA ILE A 188 -0.78 9.08 36.96
C ILE A 188 -1.85 8.31 37.76
N SER A 189 -2.43 7.25 37.18
CA SER A 189 -3.43 6.43 37.85
C SER A 189 -3.51 5.03 37.21
N THR A 190 -3.05 4.02 37.95
CA THR A 190 -3.09 2.62 37.52
C THR A 190 -4.53 2.12 37.34
N THR A 191 -5.44 2.50 38.26
CA THR A 191 -6.85 2.07 38.19
C THR A 191 -7.56 2.58 36.94
N MET A 192 -7.42 3.90 36.66
CA MET A 192 -8.01 4.49 35.45
C MET A 192 -7.44 3.85 34.18
N THR A 193 -6.12 3.61 34.17
CA THR A 193 -5.43 3.05 33.01
C THR A 193 -5.83 1.60 32.74
N LEU A 194 -5.97 0.76 33.76
CA LEU A 194 -6.45 -0.61 33.62
C LEU A 194 -7.89 -0.65 33.10
N LEU A 195 -8.78 0.20 33.64
CA LEU A 195 -10.15 0.28 33.15
C LEU A 195 -10.20 0.74 31.70
N ALA A 196 -9.55 1.86 31.37
CA ALA A 196 -9.50 2.38 30.01
C ALA A 196 -8.89 1.35 29.02
N PHE A 197 -7.82 0.67 29.42
CA PHE A 197 -7.15 -0.34 28.62
C PHE A 197 -8.05 -1.57 28.37
N THR A 198 -8.80 -2.02 29.37
CA THR A 198 -9.76 -3.13 29.22
C THR A 198 -10.83 -2.80 28.20
N PHE A 199 -11.41 -1.60 28.27
CA PHE A 199 -12.37 -1.14 27.26
C PHE A 199 -11.74 -1.02 25.88
N LEU A 200 -10.53 -0.50 25.80
CA LEU A 200 -9.81 -0.31 24.53
C LEU A 200 -9.48 -1.64 23.85
N VAL A 201 -9.02 -2.64 24.62
CA VAL A 201 -8.76 -4.00 24.12
C VAL A 201 -10.06 -4.67 23.67
N GLY A 202 -11.12 -4.61 24.51
CA GLY A 202 -12.43 -5.14 24.16
C GLY A 202 -12.96 -4.54 22.85
N PHE A 203 -12.85 -3.23 22.70
CA PHE A 203 -13.22 -2.53 21.47
C PHE A 203 -12.35 -2.92 20.28
N GLY A 204 -11.04 -3.07 20.46
CA GLY A 204 -10.12 -3.55 19.42
C GLY A 204 -10.50 -4.92 18.88
N LEU A 205 -10.97 -5.84 19.73
CA LEU A 205 -11.46 -7.15 19.32
C LEU A 205 -12.76 -7.05 18.49
N VAL A 206 -13.67 -6.17 18.87
CA VAL A 206 -14.91 -5.90 18.11
C VAL A 206 -14.57 -5.30 16.75
N LEU A 207 -13.68 -4.31 16.72
CA LEU A 207 -13.21 -3.70 15.47
C LEU A 207 -12.54 -4.71 14.55
N ASN A 208 -11.71 -5.59 15.08
CA ASN A 208 -11.03 -6.61 14.28
C ASN A 208 -12.04 -7.52 13.54
N ARG A 209 -13.14 -7.88 14.19
CA ARG A 209 -14.24 -8.62 13.54
C ARG A 209 -14.95 -7.78 12.48
N ALA A 210 -15.28 -6.53 12.78
CA ALA A 210 -15.93 -5.61 11.85
C ALA A 210 -15.08 -5.35 10.59
N PHE A 211 -13.77 -5.19 10.75
CA PHE A 211 -12.83 -5.05 9.64
C PHE A 211 -12.80 -6.26 8.71
N GLY A 212 -12.98 -7.48 9.23
CA GLY A 212 -13.11 -8.69 8.41
C GLY A 212 -14.27 -8.59 7.41
N THR A 213 -15.44 -8.14 7.87
CA THR A 213 -16.63 -7.93 7.03
C THR A 213 -16.42 -6.83 6.00
N ILE A 214 -15.90 -5.69 6.42
CA ILE A 214 -15.64 -4.54 5.53
C ILE A 214 -14.64 -4.92 4.44
N ARG A 215 -13.58 -5.66 4.76
CA ARG A 215 -12.60 -6.15 3.79
C ARG A 215 -13.22 -7.03 2.71
N SER A 216 -14.22 -7.84 3.05
CA SER A 216 -14.95 -8.65 2.08
C SER A 216 -15.72 -7.77 1.08
N ILE A 217 -16.43 -6.74 1.58
CA ILE A 217 -17.18 -5.79 0.75
C ILE A 217 -16.25 -5.01 -0.20
N PHE A 218 -15.09 -4.56 0.29
CA PHE A 218 -14.09 -3.88 -0.56
C PHE A 218 -13.52 -4.79 -1.66
N ARG A 219 -13.31 -6.07 -1.35
CA ARG A 219 -12.83 -7.05 -2.34
C ARG A 219 -13.87 -7.27 -3.45
N GLU A 220 -15.14 -7.38 -3.07
CA GLU A 220 -16.25 -7.50 -4.02
C GLU A 220 -16.38 -6.26 -4.89
N ARG A 221 -16.26 -5.06 -4.30
CA ARG A 221 -16.21 -3.79 -5.04
C ARG A 221 -15.11 -3.79 -6.10
N GLY A 222 -13.93 -4.29 -5.77
CA GLY A 222 -12.82 -4.40 -6.72
C GLY A 222 -13.17 -5.29 -7.92
N LYS A 223 -13.87 -6.42 -7.70
CA LYS A 223 -14.33 -7.31 -8.78
C LYS A 223 -15.37 -6.62 -9.66
N ILE A 224 -16.41 -6.04 -9.05
CA ILE A 224 -17.46 -5.33 -9.79
C ILE A 224 -16.87 -4.20 -10.62
N ASN A 225 -15.97 -3.42 -10.05
CA ASN A 225 -15.30 -2.33 -10.77
C ASN A 225 -14.48 -2.83 -11.96
N ALA A 226 -13.77 -3.96 -11.81
CA ALA A 226 -13.02 -4.57 -12.91
C ALA A 226 -13.96 -5.08 -14.03
N GLU A 227 -15.10 -5.70 -13.68
CA GLU A 227 -16.13 -6.13 -14.64
C GLU A 227 -16.71 -4.95 -15.42
N VAL A 228 -17.10 -3.89 -14.72
CA VAL A 228 -17.69 -2.67 -15.34
C VAL A 228 -16.65 -1.98 -16.24
N THR A 229 -15.41 -1.85 -15.78
CA THR A 229 -14.34 -1.24 -16.58
C THR A 229 -14.01 -2.11 -17.80
N GLY A 230 -13.94 -3.43 -17.64
CA GLY A 230 -13.70 -4.36 -18.75
C GLY A 230 -14.78 -4.26 -19.80
N ARG A 231 -16.07 -4.21 -19.38
CA ARG A 231 -17.20 -4.05 -20.30
C ARG A 231 -17.18 -2.71 -21.02
N LEU A 232 -16.84 -1.64 -20.32
CA LEU A 232 -16.71 -0.32 -20.94
C LEU A 232 -15.61 -0.29 -22.01
N MET A 233 -14.45 -0.89 -21.71
CA MET A 233 -13.35 -1.00 -22.69
C MET A 233 -13.76 -1.83 -23.91
N GLU A 234 -14.49 -2.92 -23.71
CA GLU A 234 -15.00 -3.77 -24.79
C GLU A 234 -16.00 -3.01 -25.68
N SER A 235 -16.96 -2.34 -25.08
CA SER A 235 -17.97 -1.55 -25.79
C SER A 235 -17.37 -0.38 -26.57
N LEU A 236 -16.46 0.38 -25.94
CA LEU A 236 -15.77 1.50 -26.61
C LEU A 236 -14.78 1.02 -27.67
N GLY A 237 -14.04 -0.06 -27.43
CA GLY A 237 -13.14 -0.67 -28.39
C GLY A 237 -13.87 -1.27 -29.61
N GLY A 238 -15.07 -1.79 -29.39
CA GLY A 238 -15.97 -2.36 -30.39
C GLY A 238 -17.05 -1.40 -30.90
N VAL A 239 -16.91 -0.08 -30.70
CA VAL A 239 -17.96 0.91 -31.01
C VAL A 239 -18.50 0.83 -32.45
N ARG A 240 -17.65 0.47 -33.42
CA ARG A 240 -18.07 0.28 -34.83
C ARG A 240 -19.06 -0.88 -34.97
N VAL A 241 -18.87 -1.96 -34.20
CA VAL A 241 -19.78 -3.11 -34.16
C VAL A 241 -21.09 -2.72 -33.48
N VAL A 242 -21.00 -2.07 -32.32
CA VAL A 242 -22.19 -1.57 -31.60
C VAL A 242 -23.04 -0.68 -32.51
N LYS A 243 -22.42 0.26 -33.20
CA LYS A 243 -23.08 1.16 -34.16
C LYS A 243 -23.65 0.42 -35.37
N GLY A 244 -22.90 -0.53 -35.94
CA GLY A 244 -23.33 -1.29 -37.11
C GLY A 244 -24.55 -2.18 -36.88
N TYR A 245 -24.74 -2.63 -35.61
CA TYR A 245 -25.89 -3.46 -35.21
C TYR A 245 -26.98 -2.69 -34.43
N HIS A 246 -26.90 -1.35 -34.33
CA HIS A 246 -27.82 -0.53 -33.51
C HIS A 246 -28.02 -1.06 -32.09
N ALA A 247 -26.91 -1.48 -31.45
CA ALA A 247 -26.93 -2.14 -30.15
C ALA A 247 -26.67 -1.17 -28.98
N GLU A 248 -26.75 0.16 -29.20
CA GLU A 248 -26.45 1.19 -28.19
C GLU A 248 -27.29 1.05 -26.94
N GLU A 249 -28.60 0.89 -27.05
CA GLU A 249 -29.48 0.70 -25.90
C GLU A 249 -29.16 -0.56 -25.11
N ARG A 250 -28.76 -1.63 -25.80
CA ARG A 250 -28.37 -2.89 -25.13
C ARG A 250 -27.11 -2.67 -24.31
N GLU A 251 -26.10 -2.02 -24.88
CA GLU A 251 -24.85 -1.73 -24.19
C GLU A 251 -25.06 -0.77 -23.03
N GLU A 252 -25.90 0.25 -23.19
CA GLU A 252 -26.29 1.18 -22.11
C GLU A 252 -26.94 0.42 -20.95
N LYS A 253 -27.89 -0.47 -21.21
CA LYS A 253 -28.57 -1.26 -20.16
C LYS A 253 -27.59 -2.18 -19.43
N VAL A 254 -26.66 -2.81 -20.15
CA VAL A 254 -25.63 -3.67 -19.54
C VAL A 254 -24.70 -2.84 -18.66
N PHE A 255 -24.22 -1.69 -19.14
CA PHE A 255 -23.39 -0.79 -18.37
C PHE A 255 -24.12 -0.23 -17.14
N ALA A 256 -25.35 0.24 -17.32
CA ALA A 256 -26.20 0.77 -16.23
C ALA A 256 -26.40 -0.28 -15.12
N SER A 257 -26.65 -1.55 -15.48
CA SER A 257 -26.78 -2.63 -14.49
C SER A 257 -25.49 -2.86 -13.70
N GLY A 258 -24.33 -2.75 -14.36
CA GLY A 258 -23.01 -2.84 -13.71
C GLY A 258 -22.77 -1.69 -12.74
N VAL A 259 -23.10 -0.45 -13.16
CA VAL A 259 -23.02 0.76 -12.32
C VAL A 259 -23.97 0.67 -11.13
N GLN A 260 -25.18 0.13 -11.33
CA GLN A 260 -26.13 -0.06 -10.23
C GLN A 260 -25.58 -1.04 -9.17
N ARG A 261 -25.01 -2.18 -9.59
CA ARG A 261 -24.35 -3.12 -8.68
C ARG A 261 -23.18 -2.47 -7.92
N LEU A 262 -22.41 -1.60 -8.60
CA LEU A 262 -21.34 -0.85 -7.98
C LEU A 262 -21.89 0.13 -6.93
N LEU A 263 -22.97 0.85 -7.24
CA LEU A 263 -23.67 1.76 -6.32
C LEU A 263 -24.15 1.00 -5.08
N ASP A 264 -24.84 -0.13 -5.27
CA ASP A 264 -25.36 -0.94 -4.16
C ASP A 264 -24.22 -1.41 -3.23
N ASN A 265 -23.09 -1.82 -3.80
CA ASN A 265 -21.91 -2.20 -3.01
C ASN A 265 -21.30 -1.00 -2.28
N VAL A 266 -21.24 0.18 -2.90
CA VAL A 266 -20.78 1.43 -2.27
C VAL A 266 -21.70 1.81 -1.11
N LEU A 267 -23.01 1.75 -1.28
CA LEU A 267 -23.99 2.03 -0.22
C LEU A 267 -23.85 1.06 0.96
N LYS A 268 -23.65 -0.24 0.71
CA LYS A 268 -23.31 -1.22 1.76
C LYS A 268 -22.01 -0.85 2.49
N THR A 269 -21.00 -0.40 1.75
CA THR A 269 -19.73 0.05 2.33
C THR A 269 -19.95 1.26 3.23
N LEU A 270 -20.69 2.27 2.75
CA LEU A 270 -21.00 3.49 3.51
C LEU A 270 -21.75 3.16 4.80
N THR A 271 -22.78 2.31 4.72
CA THR A 271 -23.52 1.86 5.91
C THR A 271 -22.60 1.16 6.90
N SER A 272 -21.79 0.21 6.45
CA SER A 272 -20.88 -0.54 7.31
C SER A 272 -19.81 0.35 7.97
N THR A 273 -19.25 1.30 7.22
CA THR A 273 -18.27 2.25 7.76
C THR A 273 -18.92 3.26 8.71
N SER A 274 -20.16 3.68 8.44
CA SER A 274 -20.92 4.58 9.33
C SER A 274 -21.28 3.90 10.64
N VAL A 275 -21.72 2.64 10.63
CA VAL A 275 -21.97 1.86 11.84
C VAL A 275 -20.69 1.67 12.65
N MET A 276 -19.57 1.41 11.98
CA MET A 276 -18.26 1.30 12.65
C MET A 276 -17.83 2.63 13.27
N SER A 277 -18.02 3.75 12.56
CA SER A 277 -17.73 5.10 13.07
C SER A 277 -18.62 5.44 14.28
N LEU A 278 -19.92 5.16 14.19
CA LEU A 278 -20.86 5.33 15.31
C LEU A 278 -20.41 4.52 16.52
N SER A 279 -20.12 3.23 16.33
CA SER A 279 -19.64 2.36 17.41
C SER A 279 -18.35 2.88 18.05
N SER A 280 -17.43 3.41 17.22
CA SER A 280 -16.19 4.03 17.71
C SER A 280 -16.44 5.28 18.54
N THR A 281 -17.33 6.16 18.07
CA THR A 281 -17.68 7.41 18.76
C THR A 281 -18.37 7.12 20.11
N VAL A 282 -19.34 6.21 20.11
CA VAL A 282 -20.04 5.79 21.34
C VAL A 282 -19.08 5.17 22.34
N MET A 283 -18.19 4.29 21.87
CA MET A 283 -17.21 3.64 22.74
C MET A 283 -16.21 4.63 23.32
N LEU A 284 -15.69 5.56 22.52
CA LEU A 284 -14.84 6.65 23.04
C LEU A 284 -15.59 7.51 24.07
N GLY A 285 -16.86 7.78 23.83
CA GLY A 285 -17.71 8.49 24.78
C GLY A 285 -17.87 7.74 26.11
N ILE A 286 -18.11 6.42 26.05
CA ILE A 286 -18.21 5.56 27.24
C ILE A 286 -16.89 5.56 28.01
N VAL A 287 -15.77 5.36 27.33
CA VAL A 287 -14.44 5.41 27.97
C VAL A 287 -14.19 6.77 28.61
N GLY A 288 -14.53 7.86 27.92
CA GLY A 288 -14.43 9.22 28.46
C GLY A 288 -15.29 9.42 29.72
N ALA A 289 -16.52 8.93 29.70
CA ALA A 289 -17.42 9.00 30.86
C ALA A 289 -16.90 8.20 32.08
N VAL A 290 -16.37 6.98 31.81
CA VAL A 290 -15.74 6.15 32.88
C VAL A 290 -14.51 6.84 33.44
N VAL A 291 -13.63 7.38 32.59
CA VAL A 291 -12.45 8.14 33.00
C VAL A 291 -12.86 9.36 33.84
N MET A 292 -13.88 10.09 33.38
CA MET A 292 -14.40 11.25 34.12
C MET A 292 -14.97 10.84 35.51
N TYR A 293 -15.76 9.79 35.57
CA TYR A 293 -16.33 9.30 36.81
C TYR A 293 -15.26 8.85 37.82
N VAL A 294 -14.36 7.97 37.39
CA VAL A 294 -13.30 7.43 38.25
C VAL A 294 -12.30 8.51 38.63
N GLY A 295 -11.92 9.36 37.68
CA GLY A 295 -11.01 10.48 37.90
C GLY A 295 -11.57 11.49 38.93
N THR A 296 -12.85 11.86 38.79
CA THR A 296 -13.50 12.75 39.76
C THR A 296 -13.52 12.12 41.14
N ARG A 297 -13.83 10.83 41.27
CA ARG A 297 -13.77 10.13 42.58
C ARG A 297 -12.37 10.14 43.19
N GLN A 298 -11.35 9.95 42.38
CA GLN A 298 -9.96 10.00 42.84
C GLN A 298 -9.53 11.42 43.25
N ILE A 299 -10.01 12.46 42.55
CA ILE A 299 -9.75 13.86 42.91
C ILE A 299 -10.41 14.19 44.26
N VAL A 300 -11.68 13.82 44.46
CA VAL A 300 -12.40 14.04 45.73
C VAL A 300 -11.74 13.26 46.86
N ALA A 301 -11.23 12.07 46.61
CA ALA A 301 -10.47 11.27 47.57
C ALA A 301 -9.04 11.77 47.81
N GLY A 302 -8.57 12.81 47.12
CA GLY A 302 -7.23 13.39 47.27
C GLY A 302 -6.09 12.53 46.69
N THR A 303 -6.41 11.46 45.96
CA THR A 303 -5.41 10.55 45.37
C THR A 303 -4.95 10.98 43.99
N LEU A 304 -5.68 11.91 43.33
CA LEU A 304 -5.35 12.45 42.01
C LEU A 304 -5.50 13.98 42.06
N THR A 305 -4.54 14.68 41.44
CA THR A 305 -4.63 16.15 41.29
C THR A 305 -5.47 16.52 40.08
N LEU A 306 -6.01 17.75 40.07
CA LEU A 306 -6.76 18.26 38.91
C LEU A 306 -5.87 18.31 37.64
N GLY A 307 -4.61 18.79 37.77
CA GLY A 307 -3.66 18.81 36.69
C GLY A 307 -3.29 17.39 36.20
N GLY A 308 -3.19 16.44 37.12
CA GLY A 308 -3.00 15.03 36.77
C GLY A 308 -4.15 14.48 35.97
N PHE A 309 -5.40 14.80 36.29
CA PHE A 309 -6.60 14.38 35.54
C PHE A 309 -6.62 14.97 34.12
N PHE A 310 -6.34 16.27 33.93
CA PHE A 310 -6.27 16.88 32.62
C PHE A 310 -5.15 16.29 31.78
N THR A 311 -3.96 16.10 32.37
CA THR A 311 -2.84 15.43 31.68
C THR A 311 -3.20 14.01 31.27
N TYR A 312 -3.87 13.25 32.14
CA TYR A 312 -4.36 11.91 31.85
C TYR A 312 -5.26 11.92 30.61
N THR A 313 -6.23 12.83 30.56
CA THR A 313 -7.18 12.94 29.43
C THR A 313 -6.47 13.28 28.11
N LEU A 314 -5.48 14.17 28.14
CA LEU A 314 -4.67 14.51 26.95
C LEU A 314 -3.83 13.32 26.48
N PHE A 315 -3.13 12.63 27.39
CA PHE A 315 -2.32 11.46 27.05
C PHE A 315 -3.13 10.27 26.54
N MET A 316 -4.38 10.14 26.98
CA MET A 316 -5.27 9.10 26.48
C MET A 316 -5.53 9.23 24.98
N GLY A 317 -5.59 10.45 24.43
CA GLY A 317 -5.67 10.68 22.98
C GLY A 317 -4.49 10.10 22.21
N PHE A 318 -3.30 10.15 22.78
CA PHE A 318 -2.09 9.56 22.17
C PHE A 318 -2.05 8.03 22.21
N LEU A 319 -2.88 7.39 23.02
CA LEU A 319 -3.00 5.94 23.05
C LEU A 319 -3.94 5.42 21.95
N VAL A 320 -4.96 6.20 21.59
CA VAL A 320 -5.98 5.81 20.60
C VAL A 320 -5.47 5.94 19.16
N ALA A 321 -4.75 7.01 18.85
CA ALA A 321 -4.28 7.29 17.48
C ALA A 321 -3.45 6.16 16.84
N PRO A 322 -2.47 5.53 17.52
CA PRO A 322 -1.69 4.45 16.95
C PRO A 322 -2.49 3.20 16.55
N ILE A 323 -3.64 2.95 17.19
CA ILE A 323 -4.48 1.79 16.87
C ILE A 323 -5.00 1.89 15.43
N PHE A 324 -5.48 3.07 15.04
CA PHE A 324 -5.92 3.30 13.66
C PHE A 324 -4.75 3.25 12.67
N GLN A 325 -3.57 3.72 13.06
CA GLN A 325 -2.36 3.65 12.23
C GLN A 325 -1.92 2.21 11.96
N ILE A 326 -1.98 1.30 12.95
CA ILE A 326 -1.62 -0.12 12.78
C ILE A 326 -2.45 -0.76 11.65
N VAL A 327 -3.76 -0.46 11.61
CA VAL A 327 -4.64 -1.01 10.56
C VAL A 327 -4.29 -0.46 9.18
N ALA A 328 -4.08 0.85 9.06
CA ALA A 328 -3.72 1.50 7.81
C ALA A 328 -2.38 0.98 7.27
N ILE A 329 -1.37 0.87 8.12
CA ILE A 329 -0.04 0.37 7.76
C ILE A 329 -0.07 -1.11 7.38
N GLY A 330 -0.90 -1.93 8.05
CA GLY A 330 -1.07 -3.34 7.68
C GLY A 330 -1.53 -3.53 6.23
N THR A 331 -2.38 -2.64 5.72
CA THR A 331 -2.82 -2.64 4.32
C THR A 331 -1.68 -2.20 3.40
N GLN A 332 -1.06 -1.06 3.71
CA GLN A 332 0.07 -0.52 2.93
C GLN A 332 1.24 -1.51 2.84
N LEU A 333 1.56 -2.19 3.95
CA LEU A 333 2.60 -3.22 3.99
C LEU A 333 2.26 -4.41 3.08
N THR A 334 1.00 -4.84 3.06
CA THR A 334 0.56 -5.94 2.19
C THR A 334 0.68 -5.57 0.71
N GLU A 335 0.29 -4.36 0.33
CA GLU A 335 0.42 -3.83 -1.03
C GLU A 335 1.88 -3.69 -1.44
N ALA A 336 2.71 -3.15 -0.55
CA ALA A 336 4.14 -2.97 -0.78
C ALA A 336 4.88 -4.30 -0.95
N LEU A 337 4.56 -5.32 -0.14
CA LEU A 337 5.13 -6.66 -0.28
C LEU A 337 4.70 -7.32 -1.59
N ALA A 338 3.44 -7.18 -2.00
CA ALA A 338 2.97 -7.68 -3.28
C ALA A 338 3.64 -6.97 -4.47
N GLY A 339 3.85 -5.66 -4.39
CA GLY A 339 4.59 -4.89 -5.40
C GLY A 339 6.05 -5.31 -5.50
N LEU A 340 6.72 -5.52 -4.36
CA LEU A 340 8.11 -5.99 -4.33
C LEU A 340 8.24 -7.42 -4.90
N GLU A 341 7.30 -8.32 -4.60
CA GLU A 341 7.25 -9.68 -5.15
C GLU A 341 7.17 -9.65 -6.69
N ARG A 342 6.24 -8.85 -7.25
CA ARG A 342 6.11 -8.69 -8.70
C ARG A 342 7.33 -8.02 -9.35
N THR A 343 7.94 -7.06 -8.68
CA THR A 343 9.19 -6.44 -9.13
C THR A 343 10.33 -7.46 -9.16
N ARG A 344 10.43 -8.31 -8.13
CA ARG A 344 11.41 -9.40 -8.07
C ARG A 344 11.20 -10.43 -9.17
N GLU A 345 9.95 -10.81 -9.45
CA GLU A 345 9.62 -11.73 -10.55
C GLU A 345 10.20 -11.23 -11.88
N ILE A 346 9.99 -9.94 -12.20
CA ILE A 346 10.55 -9.35 -13.42
C ILE A 346 12.09 -9.39 -13.38
N LEU A 347 12.69 -8.95 -12.32
CA LEU A 347 14.16 -8.90 -12.21
C LEU A 347 14.82 -10.30 -12.19
N SER A 348 14.05 -11.36 -11.96
CA SER A 348 14.51 -12.75 -12.02
C SER A 348 14.39 -13.39 -13.42
N GLU A 349 13.67 -12.76 -14.35
CA GLU A 349 13.63 -13.22 -15.75
C GLU A 349 15.00 -13.03 -16.39
N LYS A 350 15.40 -13.98 -17.24
CA LYS A 350 16.72 -13.93 -17.89
C LYS A 350 16.72 -12.93 -19.02
N PRO A 351 17.62 -11.93 -19.02
CA PRO A 351 17.81 -11.05 -20.18
C PRO A 351 18.24 -11.82 -21.42
N GLU A 352 17.86 -11.31 -22.58
CA GLU A 352 18.22 -11.93 -23.86
C GLU A 352 19.72 -11.94 -24.12
N ASP A 353 20.42 -10.90 -23.64
CA ASP A 353 21.87 -10.75 -23.74
C ASP A 353 22.67 -11.63 -22.74
N ALA A 354 22.00 -12.25 -21.78
CA ALA A 354 22.62 -13.18 -20.81
C ALA A 354 22.63 -14.64 -21.30
N ASP A 355 22.29 -14.91 -22.57
CA ASP A 355 22.42 -16.27 -23.13
C ASP A 355 23.91 -16.65 -23.27
N PRO A 356 24.37 -17.72 -22.58
CA PRO A 356 25.76 -18.15 -22.64
C PRO A 356 26.23 -18.59 -24.03
N ARG A 357 25.31 -18.81 -24.96
CA ARG A 357 25.61 -19.14 -26.36
C ARG A 357 26.03 -17.92 -27.19
N ARG A 358 25.79 -16.69 -26.71
CA ARG A 358 26.21 -15.43 -27.33
C ARG A 358 27.67 -15.15 -27.00
N THR A 359 28.59 -15.81 -27.69
CA THR A 359 30.05 -15.71 -27.46
C THR A 359 30.77 -14.89 -28.55
N VAL A 360 30.11 -14.58 -29.64
CA VAL A 360 30.72 -13.90 -30.80
C VAL A 360 30.44 -12.40 -30.73
N THR A 361 31.49 -11.60 -30.74
CA THR A 361 31.39 -10.14 -30.92
C THR A 361 31.45 -9.86 -32.42
N LEU A 362 30.42 -9.21 -32.98
CA LEU A 362 30.41 -8.83 -34.35
C LEU A 362 31.47 -7.76 -34.63
N PRO A 363 32.27 -7.90 -35.74
CA PRO A 363 33.13 -6.82 -36.22
C PRO A 363 32.31 -5.64 -36.75
N GLU A 364 32.98 -4.65 -37.31
CA GLU A 364 32.29 -3.53 -38.00
C GLU A 364 31.32 -4.04 -39.04
N ILE A 365 30.04 -3.68 -38.93
CA ILE A 365 28.96 -4.25 -39.75
C ILE A 365 28.82 -3.44 -41.04
N ALA A 366 29.07 -4.09 -42.19
CA ALA A 366 28.88 -3.48 -43.50
C ALA A 366 27.38 -3.41 -43.94
N GLY A 367 26.45 -3.89 -43.12
CA GLY A 367 25.01 -3.83 -43.42
C GLY A 367 24.48 -4.91 -44.37
N HIS A 368 25.29 -5.86 -44.79
CA HIS A 368 24.86 -6.97 -45.63
C HIS A 368 24.26 -8.09 -44.77
N VAL A 369 22.98 -8.41 -45.01
CA VAL A 369 22.25 -9.45 -44.25
C VAL A 369 21.74 -10.49 -45.24
N LEU A 370 22.07 -11.76 -45.00
CA LEU A 370 21.61 -12.91 -45.76
C LEU A 370 21.01 -13.94 -44.80
N PHE A 371 19.76 -14.33 -45.05
CA PHE A 371 19.11 -15.49 -44.42
C PHE A 371 18.98 -16.54 -45.51
N GLU A 372 19.57 -17.70 -45.34
CA GLU A 372 19.57 -18.78 -46.31
C GLU A 372 19.06 -20.04 -45.61
N ASP A 373 17.99 -20.61 -46.14
CA ASP A 373 17.32 -21.83 -45.63
C ASP A 373 16.98 -21.76 -44.11
N VAL A 374 16.48 -20.60 -43.66
CA VAL A 374 16.17 -20.39 -42.24
C VAL A 374 14.82 -20.97 -41.87
N THR A 375 14.83 -21.96 -40.99
CA THR A 375 13.63 -22.50 -40.34
C THR A 375 13.52 -21.99 -38.92
N PHE A 376 12.35 -21.49 -38.53
CA PHE A 376 12.12 -20.92 -37.20
C PHE A 376 10.74 -21.28 -36.62
N ALA A 377 10.70 -21.57 -35.34
CA ALA A 377 9.48 -21.83 -34.57
C ALA A 377 9.48 -21.03 -33.25
N TYR A 378 8.37 -20.39 -32.92
CA TYR A 378 8.17 -19.78 -31.59
C TYR A 378 7.84 -20.83 -30.52
N GLU A 379 7.17 -21.92 -30.91
CA GLU A 379 6.81 -23.07 -30.08
C GLU A 379 7.32 -24.34 -30.74
N GLU A 380 7.81 -25.30 -29.95
CA GLU A 380 8.23 -26.59 -30.48
C GLU A 380 7.11 -27.24 -31.29
N GLY A 381 7.42 -27.63 -32.56
CA GLY A 381 6.49 -28.27 -33.47
C GLY A 381 5.57 -27.34 -34.26
N LYS A 382 5.69 -26.01 -34.12
CA LYS A 382 4.97 -25.01 -34.92
C LYS A 382 5.95 -24.12 -35.67
N GLU A 383 6.47 -24.59 -36.75
CA GLU A 383 7.35 -23.78 -37.62
C GLU A 383 6.58 -22.62 -38.24
N VAL A 384 7.16 -21.44 -38.20
CA VAL A 384 6.64 -20.19 -38.77
C VAL A 384 7.43 -19.78 -39.99
N LEU A 385 8.72 -20.08 -40.02
CA LEU A 385 9.58 -19.93 -41.18
C LEU A 385 10.04 -21.33 -41.62
N HIS A 386 9.90 -21.61 -42.91
CA HIS A 386 10.24 -22.89 -43.53
C HIS A 386 11.23 -22.62 -44.70
N GLY A 387 12.51 -22.86 -44.48
CA GLY A 387 13.51 -22.67 -45.52
C GLY A 387 13.52 -21.24 -46.09
N CYS A 388 13.41 -20.24 -45.24
CA CYS A 388 13.27 -18.84 -45.65
C CYS A 388 14.57 -18.29 -46.21
N LEU A 389 14.48 -17.68 -47.41
CA LEU A 389 15.56 -16.94 -48.08
C LEU A 389 15.24 -15.44 -47.99
N LEU A 390 16.12 -14.66 -47.37
CA LEU A 390 16.01 -13.21 -47.33
C LEU A 390 17.40 -12.60 -47.47
N TYR A 391 17.55 -11.62 -48.33
CA TYR A 391 18.80 -10.90 -48.52
C TYR A 391 18.56 -9.40 -48.70
N THR A 392 19.52 -8.59 -48.24
CA THR A 392 19.53 -7.15 -48.51
C THR A 392 19.98 -6.92 -49.94
N SER A 393 19.16 -6.22 -50.76
CA SER A 393 19.55 -5.74 -52.09
C SER A 393 19.87 -4.24 -51.99
N PRO A 394 20.80 -3.72 -52.83
CA PRO A 394 21.02 -2.29 -52.90
C PRO A 394 19.72 -1.59 -53.31
N SER A 395 19.31 -0.58 -52.55
CA SER A 395 18.13 0.22 -52.86
C SER A 395 18.45 1.13 -54.07
N PRO A 396 17.52 1.28 -55.02
CA PRO A 396 17.71 2.26 -56.10
C PRO A 396 17.74 3.71 -55.62
N ARG A 397 17.59 3.93 -54.31
CA ARG A 397 17.59 5.26 -53.64
C ARG A 397 18.87 5.54 -52.85
N ASP A 398 19.78 4.58 -52.77
CA ASP A 398 21.13 4.72 -52.24
C ASP A 398 22.10 4.95 -53.40
#